data_7bb598bcf10138a029eeac0a7bf697a3
#
_entry.id   7bb598bcf10138a029eeac0a7bf697a3
#
_cell.length_a   1.000
_cell.length_b   1.000
_cell.length_c   1.000
_cell.angle_alpha   90.00
_cell.angle_beta   90.00
_cell.angle_gamma   90.00
#
_symmetry.space_group_name_H-M   'P 1'
#
loop_
_entity.id
_entity.type
_entity.pdbx_description
1 polymer ?
#
loop_
_entity_poly.entity_id
_entity_poly.type
_entity_poly.pdbx_seq_one_letter_code
_entity_poly.pdbx_strand_id
1 'polypeptide(L)'
;MNPVQDDDRRITYFAATHTRGKREMFGIRGIDRGKHIYVIGKTGMGKSTMLENMAIQDIQNGEGIAFIDPHGATAEKLLDFVPQDRIKDVVYFAPFDTDYPIGFNVMEDVGYDKRHLVVSGLMGALKRIWVDAWSARMEYILQNTLLALLEYPDSTLLDVNRMLISKTFRQAVVDKITDPIVKGFWTEEFAAFTDTYTREATPAIQNKIGQFTANPLIRNIVGQGKSSFDLRKIMDEKKIFIVNLSKGRMGETNASLLGSMLVVKIYLAAMSRADEPAARMAKLPRCYFYVDEFQSMMNESFADILSESRKYKLALTLANQYIEQMEEEVRDAVFGNVGTLIVFRVGPFDAEVLETVFDPTFTPEDLVSLGIGQIYLTLMIDGVGTKPFSAETIPPIDTPTISYRDDCVRMSRELYGRPRAEIEAAVNKKQLDFAPPSRKEKGSREGSTYGTRPRETPPALRPTSAPSERSGGLPPRPQPARLHTQSSGGASQHSPESEQRNALRAAIAQARPPMAENPVSAGQIRSPADILRERRAVKLASSLESAGSPRNPQPPSTPMPHAPVSRDTAPHERSGEVAPDVLQRILHGEGRAEQ
;
A
#
# COMPACT_ATOMS: atom_id res chain seq x y z
N MET A 1 -31.58 23.69 3.83
CA MET A 1 -30.98 22.40 4.25
C MET A 1 -29.47 22.58 4.37
N ASN A 2 -28.84 21.96 5.34
CA ASN A 2 -27.38 22.04 5.48
C ASN A 2 -26.75 21.10 4.43
N PRO A 3 -25.87 21.56 3.51
CA PRO A 3 -25.34 20.73 2.42
C PRO A 3 -24.67 19.44 2.89
N VAL A 4 -24.09 19.43 4.10
CA VAL A 4 -23.46 18.24 4.71
C VAL A 4 -24.50 17.16 5.10
N GLN A 5 -25.72 17.53 5.45
CA GLN A 5 -26.79 16.55 5.76
C GLN A 5 -27.36 15.88 4.52
N ASP A 6 -27.26 16.55 3.37
CA ASP A 6 -27.70 15.97 2.09
C ASP A 6 -26.70 14.92 1.59
N ASP A 7 -25.39 15.15 1.75
CA ASP A 7 -24.32 14.21 1.41
C ASP A 7 -24.42 12.88 2.19
N ASP A 8 -24.72 12.94 3.48
CA ASP A 8 -24.84 11.75 4.34
C ASP A 8 -26.05 10.86 3.97
N ARG A 9 -27.09 11.41 3.36
CA ARG A 9 -28.30 10.68 2.93
C ARG A 9 -28.23 10.16 1.51
N ARG A 10 -27.30 10.67 0.70
CA ARG A 10 -27.16 10.27 -0.70
C ARG A 10 -26.77 8.80 -0.81
N ILE A 11 -27.40 8.09 -1.74
CA ILE A 11 -27.14 6.67 -2.01
C ILE A 11 -26.20 6.55 -3.19
N THR A 12 -25.13 5.79 -3.04
CA THR A 12 -24.26 5.35 -4.14
C THR A 12 -24.67 3.92 -4.50
N TYR A 13 -25.23 3.74 -5.70
CA TYR A 13 -25.74 2.46 -6.20
C TYR A 13 -24.60 1.59 -6.71
N PHE A 14 -24.60 0.29 -6.38
CA PHE A 14 -23.56 -0.62 -6.85
C PHE A 14 -24.08 -2.02 -7.24
N ALA A 15 -25.31 -2.39 -6.83
CA ALA A 15 -25.85 -3.71 -7.08
C ALA A 15 -27.38 -3.69 -7.24
N ALA A 16 -27.93 -4.84 -7.64
CA ALA A 16 -29.36 -5.08 -7.70
C ALA A 16 -29.70 -6.46 -7.11
N THR A 17 -30.86 -6.57 -6.47
CA THR A 17 -31.43 -7.85 -6.04
C THR A 17 -32.55 -8.28 -6.99
N HIS A 18 -32.81 -9.59 -7.00
CA HIS A 18 -33.96 -10.19 -7.70
C HIS A 18 -34.99 -10.64 -6.66
N THR A 19 -35.92 -9.77 -6.30
CA THR A 19 -36.97 -10.07 -5.33
C THR A 19 -38.32 -10.26 -6.02
N ARG A 20 -38.92 -11.44 -5.90
CA ARG A 20 -40.24 -11.76 -6.48
C ARG A 20 -40.33 -11.49 -7.99
N GLY A 21 -39.25 -11.77 -8.75
CA GLY A 21 -39.19 -11.55 -10.19
C GLY A 21 -38.97 -10.08 -10.62
N LYS A 22 -38.75 -9.17 -9.68
CA LYS A 22 -38.35 -7.77 -9.97
C LYS A 22 -36.88 -7.58 -9.66
N ARG A 23 -36.17 -6.93 -10.57
CA ARG A 23 -34.80 -6.45 -10.37
C ARG A 23 -34.87 -5.06 -9.72
N GLU A 24 -34.39 -4.96 -8.49
CA GLU A 24 -34.40 -3.70 -7.73
C GLU A 24 -32.97 -3.29 -7.43
N MET A 25 -32.60 -2.09 -7.89
CA MET A 25 -31.26 -1.52 -7.63
C MET A 25 -31.18 -1.02 -6.20
N PHE A 26 -30.06 -1.25 -5.54
CA PHE A 26 -29.77 -0.74 -4.22
C PHE A 26 -28.33 -0.24 -4.12
N GLY A 27 -28.05 0.48 -3.05
CA GLY A 27 -26.73 1.05 -2.80
C GLY A 27 -26.52 1.29 -1.30
N ILE A 28 -25.51 2.07 -0.99
CA ILE A 28 -25.12 2.41 0.38
C ILE A 28 -25.17 3.92 0.57
N ARG A 29 -25.69 4.39 1.72
CA ARG A 29 -25.72 5.81 2.07
C ARG A 29 -24.36 6.34 2.48
N GLY A 30 -24.11 7.62 2.24
CA GLY A 30 -22.87 8.30 2.58
C GLY A 30 -22.51 8.13 4.07
N ILE A 31 -23.50 8.18 4.98
CA ILE A 31 -23.27 7.98 6.41
C ILE A 31 -22.77 6.57 6.74
N ASP A 32 -23.33 5.55 6.09
CA ASP A 32 -22.99 4.16 6.34
C ASP A 32 -21.63 3.78 5.70
N ARG A 33 -21.27 4.43 4.58
CA ARG A 33 -19.93 4.32 3.98
C ARG A 33 -18.80 4.75 4.93
N GLY A 34 -19.13 5.61 5.91
CA GLY A 34 -18.19 5.98 6.97
C GLY A 34 -17.66 4.80 7.79
N LYS A 35 -18.33 3.63 7.75
CA LYS A 35 -17.87 2.39 8.39
C LYS A 35 -17.08 1.49 7.43
N HIS A 36 -16.58 2.04 6.35
CA HIS A 36 -15.74 1.38 5.36
C HIS A 36 -16.42 0.24 4.59
N ILE A 37 -15.88 -0.05 3.41
CA ILE A 37 -16.33 -1.13 2.53
C ILE A 37 -15.11 -1.99 2.20
N TYR A 38 -15.24 -3.30 2.34
CA TYR A 38 -14.24 -4.25 1.90
C TYR A 38 -14.81 -5.15 0.81
N VAL A 39 -14.07 -5.27 -0.29
CA VAL A 39 -14.44 -6.00 -1.50
C VAL A 39 -13.38 -7.05 -1.79
N ILE A 40 -13.80 -8.31 -1.86
CA ILE A 40 -12.88 -9.41 -2.16
C ILE A 40 -13.39 -10.29 -3.30
N GLY A 41 -12.46 -10.86 -4.07
CA GLY A 41 -12.76 -11.86 -5.10
C GLY A 41 -11.69 -11.96 -6.18
N LYS A 42 -11.74 -13.05 -6.94
CA LYS A 42 -10.78 -13.31 -8.02
C LYS A 42 -10.77 -12.24 -9.09
N THR A 43 -9.68 -12.17 -9.84
CA THR A 43 -9.54 -11.28 -11.00
C THR A 43 -10.63 -11.55 -12.04
N GLY A 44 -11.16 -10.51 -12.67
CA GLY A 44 -12.17 -10.60 -13.71
C GLY A 44 -13.59 -10.86 -13.22
N MET A 45 -13.84 -10.85 -11.91
CA MET A 45 -15.19 -11.08 -11.36
C MET A 45 -16.06 -9.83 -11.29
N GLY A 46 -15.50 -8.62 -11.51
CA GLY A 46 -16.25 -7.36 -11.52
C GLY A 46 -15.92 -6.37 -10.41
N LYS A 47 -14.93 -6.66 -9.54
CA LYS A 47 -14.53 -5.77 -8.44
C LYS A 47 -14.22 -4.34 -8.91
N SER A 48 -13.25 -4.21 -9.83
CA SER A 48 -12.82 -2.88 -10.32
C SER A 48 -13.95 -2.14 -11.01
N THR A 49 -14.83 -2.84 -11.76
CA THR A 49 -16.05 -2.25 -12.35
C THR A 49 -16.99 -1.69 -11.28
N MET A 50 -17.17 -2.39 -10.18
CA MET A 50 -18.01 -1.92 -9.07
C MET A 50 -17.40 -0.67 -8.40
N LEU A 51 -16.11 -0.69 -8.10
CA LEU A 51 -15.40 0.48 -7.55
C LEU A 51 -15.48 1.68 -8.50
N GLU A 52 -15.28 1.44 -9.78
CA GLU A 52 -15.37 2.42 -10.86
C GLU A 52 -16.76 3.05 -10.92
N ASN A 53 -17.83 2.24 -10.95
CA ASN A 53 -19.21 2.73 -10.95
C ASN A 53 -19.54 3.57 -9.70
N MET A 54 -19.03 3.20 -8.54
CA MET A 54 -19.20 3.98 -7.31
C MET A 54 -18.44 5.31 -7.38
N ALA A 55 -17.18 5.29 -7.81
CA ALA A 55 -16.36 6.49 -7.95
C ALA A 55 -16.90 7.47 -8.99
N ILE A 56 -17.42 6.97 -10.13
CA ILE A 56 -18.08 7.79 -11.15
C ILE A 56 -19.28 8.54 -10.56
N GLN A 57 -20.13 7.84 -9.79
CA GLN A 57 -21.27 8.48 -9.13
C GLN A 57 -20.84 9.54 -8.13
N ASP A 58 -19.80 9.29 -7.35
CA ASP A 58 -19.27 10.26 -6.40
C ASP A 58 -18.75 11.52 -7.13
N ILE A 59 -17.99 11.34 -8.23
CA ILE A 59 -17.50 12.45 -9.06
C ILE A 59 -18.67 13.30 -9.58
N GLN A 60 -19.68 12.64 -10.18
CA GLN A 60 -20.85 13.31 -10.77
C GLN A 60 -21.73 13.99 -9.72
N ASN A 61 -21.78 13.42 -8.52
CA ASN A 61 -22.54 13.96 -7.39
C ASN A 61 -21.82 15.12 -6.66
N GLY A 62 -20.62 15.53 -7.09
CA GLY A 62 -19.88 16.62 -6.49
C GLY A 62 -19.15 16.23 -5.21
N GLU A 63 -18.93 14.94 -4.97
CA GLU A 63 -18.18 14.46 -3.78
C GLU A 63 -16.67 14.55 -3.99
N GLY A 64 -15.93 14.58 -2.88
CA GLY A 64 -14.47 14.47 -2.86
C GLY A 64 -14.04 13.00 -2.85
N ILE A 65 -13.16 12.65 -3.77
CA ILE A 65 -12.60 11.30 -3.86
C ILE A 65 -11.07 11.30 -3.87
N ALA A 66 -10.50 10.22 -3.36
CA ALA A 66 -9.13 9.81 -3.65
C ALA A 66 -9.20 8.39 -4.21
N PHE A 67 -8.66 8.15 -5.39
CA PHE A 67 -8.67 6.84 -6.04
C PHE A 67 -7.24 6.43 -6.39
N ILE A 68 -6.76 5.33 -5.82
CA ILE A 68 -5.44 4.76 -6.15
C ILE A 68 -5.64 3.53 -7.02
N ASP A 69 -5.11 3.60 -8.24
CA ASP A 69 -5.13 2.52 -9.22
C ASP A 69 -3.71 2.04 -9.55
N PRO A 70 -3.31 0.84 -9.11
CA PRO A 70 -2.01 0.28 -9.44
C PRO A 70 -1.89 -0.17 -10.90
N HIS A 71 -3.00 -0.38 -11.61
CA HIS A 71 -3.01 -0.81 -13.01
C HIS A 71 -3.11 0.35 -13.98
N GLY A 72 -3.83 1.41 -13.64
CA GLY A 72 -3.96 2.64 -14.39
C GLY A 72 -5.19 2.73 -15.30
N ALA A 73 -5.83 1.63 -15.63
CA ALA A 73 -6.98 1.61 -16.56
C ALA A 73 -8.21 2.33 -15.99
N THR A 74 -8.55 2.08 -14.72
CA THR A 74 -9.65 2.75 -14.03
C THR A 74 -9.34 4.23 -13.82
N ALA A 75 -8.11 4.57 -13.43
CA ALA A 75 -7.68 5.96 -13.25
C ALA A 75 -7.87 6.79 -14.54
N GLU A 76 -7.50 6.22 -15.71
CA GLU A 76 -7.71 6.88 -17.01
C GLU A 76 -9.20 7.00 -17.36
N LYS A 77 -9.99 5.95 -17.10
CA LYS A 77 -11.43 5.93 -17.38
C LYS A 77 -12.19 6.95 -16.52
N LEU A 78 -11.87 7.10 -15.23
CA LEU A 78 -12.53 8.05 -14.35
C LEU A 78 -12.46 9.50 -14.87
N LEU A 79 -11.38 9.87 -15.57
CA LEU A 79 -11.23 11.20 -16.16
C LEU A 79 -12.28 11.50 -17.23
N ASP A 80 -12.83 10.48 -17.93
CA ASP A 80 -13.89 10.66 -18.93
C ASP A 80 -15.21 11.09 -18.30
N PHE A 81 -15.40 10.79 -17.01
CA PHE A 81 -16.66 11.05 -16.30
C PHE A 81 -16.64 12.34 -15.48
N VAL A 82 -15.54 13.10 -15.51
CA VAL A 82 -15.45 14.38 -14.80
C VAL A 82 -16.34 15.42 -15.49
N PRO A 83 -17.30 16.05 -14.78
CA PRO A 83 -18.10 17.12 -15.33
C PRO A 83 -17.26 18.38 -15.65
N GLN A 84 -17.70 19.16 -16.63
CA GLN A 84 -16.97 20.35 -17.10
C GLN A 84 -16.66 21.36 -16.00
N ASP A 85 -17.58 21.60 -15.09
CA ASP A 85 -17.45 22.54 -13.97
C ASP A 85 -16.44 22.07 -12.90
N ARG A 86 -16.10 20.75 -12.90
CA ARG A 86 -15.15 20.14 -11.96
C ARG A 86 -13.77 19.87 -12.53
N ILE A 87 -13.46 20.24 -13.77
CA ILE A 87 -12.13 20.03 -14.38
C ILE A 87 -11.02 20.60 -13.49
N LYS A 88 -11.23 21.80 -12.91
CA LYS A 88 -10.28 22.47 -11.98
C LYS A 88 -10.10 21.78 -10.63
N ASP A 89 -10.99 20.84 -10.28
CA ASP A 89 -10.95 20.10 -9.04
C ASP A 89 -10.10 18.82 -9.16
N VAL A 90 -9.71 18.46 -10.39
CA VAL A 90 -8.93 17.24 -10.64
C VAL A 90 -7.47 17.44 -10.30
N VAL A 91 -6.95 16.54 -9.48
CA VAL A 91 -5.52 16.33 -9.25
C VAL A 91 -5.18 14.95 -9.82
N TYR A 92 -4.64 14.93 -11.03
CA TYR A 92 -4.25 13.68 -11.70
C TYR A 92 -2.77 13.40 -11.46
N PHE A 93 -2.49 12.53 -10.50
CA PHE A 93 -1.12 12.15 -10.15
C PHE A 93 -0.71 10.91 -10.94
N ALA A 94 0.09 11.13 -11.99
CA ALA A 94 0.61 10.11 -12.89
C ALA A 94 2.16 10.16 -12.90
N PRO A 95 2.83 9.36 -12.06
CA PRO A 95 4.30 9.39 -11.90
C PRO A 95 5.10 9.16 -13.19
N PHE A 96 4.49 8.54 -14.19
CA PHE A 96 5.08 8.31 -15.51
C PHE A 96 4.94 9.51 -16.47
N ASP A 97 4.28 10.59 -16.05
CA ASP A 97 4.29 11.86 -16.78
C ASP A 97 5.65 12.54 -16.58
N THR A 98 6.55 12.28 -17.54
CA THR A 98 7.94 12.74 -17.45
C THR A 98 8.11 14.21 -17.76
N ASP A 99 7.20 14.83 -18.50
CA ASP A 99 7.33 16.19 -18.98
C ASP A 99 6.95 17.21 -17.91
N TYR A 100 5.94 16.88 -17.10
CA TYR A 100 5.40 17.71 -16.03
C TYR A 100 5.26 16.93 -14.71
N PRO A 101 6.36 16.47 -14.08
CA PRO A 101 6.27 15.74 -12.84
C PRO A 101 5.60 16.57 -11.74
N ILE A 102 4.63 15.94 -11.07
CA ILE A 102 3.95 16.51 -9.91
C ILE A 102 4.74 16.15 -8.66
N GLY A 103 5.16 17.13 -7.87
CA GLY A 103 5.95 16.93 -6.67
C GLY A 103 5.14 16.27 -5.55
N PHE A 104 5.74 15.26 -4.91
CA PHE A 104 5.23 14.63 -3.71
C PHE A 104 6.37 14.39 -2.73
N ASN A 105 6.49 15.27 -1.73
CA ASN A 105 7.52 15.15 -0.69
C ASN A 105 6.97 14.40 0.52
N VAL A 106 7.39 13.16 0.69
CA VAL A 106 7.00 12.34 1.85
C VAL A 106 7.62 12.84 3.15
N MET A 107 8.75 13.58 3.06
CA MET A 107 9.49 14.17 4.17
C MET A 107 9.03 15.59 4.53
N GLU A 108 7.91 16.04 3.98
CA GLU A 108 7.36 17.36 4.31
C GLU A 108 6.93 17.39 5.79
N ASP A 109 7.42 18.41 6.52
CA ASP A 109 7.18 18.55 7.96
C ASP A 109 5.68 18.75 8.25
N VAL A 110 5.18 17.92 9.16
CA VAL A 110 3.77 17.91 9.62
C VAL A 110 3.62 18.49 11.04
N GLY A 111 4.70 19.08 11.58
CA GLY A 111 4.79 19.57 12.94
C GLY A 111 5.33 18.54 13.92
N TYR A 112 5.94 19.04 15.01
CA TYR A 112 6.67 18.23 16.00
C TYR A 112 5.88 17.00 16.47
N ASP A 113 4.63 17.19 16.87
CA ASP A 113 3.79 16.13 17.47
C ASP A 113 3.44 14.99 16.50
N LYS A 114 3.58 15.19 15.17
CA LYS A 114 3.19 14.21 14.14
C LYS A 114 4.37 13.63 13.35
N ARG A 115 5.60 14.10 13.60
CA ARG A 115 6.81 13.60 12.89
C ARG A 115 7.00 12.10 13.07
N HIS A 116 6.78 11.57 14.28
CA HIS A 116 6.91 10.15 14.58
C HIS A 116 5.96 9.30 13.73
N LEU A 117 4.73 9.79 13.42
CA LEU A 117 3.78 9.09 12.57
C LEU A 117 4.24 9.03 11.10
N VAL A 118 4.85 10.12 10.59
CA VAL A 118 5.46 10.12 9.25
C VAL A 118 6.57 9.08 9.18
N VAL A 119 7.45 9.07 10.19
CA VAL A 119 8.57 8.14 10.25
C VAL A 119 8.06 6.70 10.34
N SER A 120 7.12 6.40 11.24
CA SER A 120 6.53 5.06 11.38
C SER A 120 5.91 4.58 10.06
N GLY A 121 5.12 5.43 9.39
CA GLY A 121 4.52 5.09 8.11
C GLY A 121 5.53 4.84 7.00
N LEU A 122 6.60 5.67 6.91
CA LEU A 122 7.69 5.47 5.96
C LEU A 122 8.49 4.19 6.25
N MET A 123 8.78 3.94 7.52
CA MET A 123 9.48 2.72 7.95
C MET A 123 8.68 1.48 7.60
N GLY A 124 7.38 1.46 7.87
CA GLY A 124 6.48 0.36 7.51
C GLY A 124 6.44 0.12 5.99
N ALA A 125 6.33 1.18 5.17
CA ALA A 125 6.35 1.08 3.72
C ALA A 125 7.68 0.52 3.17
N LEU A 126 8.81 0.94 3.74
CA LEU A 126 10.15 0.48 3.36
C LEU A 126 10.40 -0.96 3.83
N LYS A 127 10.05 -1.30 5.08
CA LYS A 127 10.19 -2.62 5.68
C LYS A 127 9.47 -3.69 4.88
N ARG A 128 8.24 -3.42 4.45
CA ARG A 128 7.45 -4.34 3.65
C ARG A 128 8.12 -4.75 2.33
N ILE A 129 8.78 -3.81 1.63
CA ILE A 129 9.42 -4.09 0.34
C ILE A 129 10.70 -4.90 0.51
N TRP A 130 11.38 -4.74 1.65
CA TRP A 130 12.69 -5.36 1.89
C TRP A 130 12.72 -6.21 3.16
N VAL A 131 11.67 -7.00 3.41
CA VAL A 131 11.52 -7.83 4.61
C VAL A 131 12.77 -8.66 4.91
N ASP A 132 13.29 -9.40 3.92
CA ASP A 132 14.43 -10.32 4.11
C ASP A 132 15.77 -9.62 4.42
N ALA A 133 15.86 -8.33 4.10
CA ALA A 133 17.07 -7.55 4.29
C ALA A 133 16.92 -6.45 5.36
N TRP A 134 15.86 -6.52 6.18
CA TRP A 134 15.59 -5.58 7.25
C TRP A 134 16.26 -6.03 8.56
N SER A 135 16.98 -5.15 9.23
CA SER A 135 17.60 -5.44 10.51
C SER A 135 17.31 -4.32 11.52
N ALA A 136 17.28 -4.67 12.82
CA ALA A 136 17.05 -3.69 13.89
C ALA A 136 18.07 -2.55 13.88
N ARG A 137 19.32 -2.82 13.51
CA ARG A 137 20.36 -1.80 13.38
C ARG A 137 20.06 -0.82 12.24
N MET A 138 19.66 -1.35 11.08
CA MET A 138 19.25 -0.52 9.94
C MET A 138 18.05 0.33 10.30
N GLU A 139 17.04 -0.26 10.94
CA GLU A 139 15.84 0.40 11.41
C GLU A 139 16.16 1.57 12.32
N TYR A 140 16.96 1.37 13.34
CA TYR A 140 17.37 2.39 14.31
C TYR A 140 18.10 3.59 13.66
N ILE A 141 19.06 3.33 12.77
CA ILE A 141 19.80 4.39 12.07
C ILE A 141 18.87 5.14 11.10
N LEU A 142 18.03 4.42 10.36
CA LEU A 142 17.12 5.05 9.40
C LEU A 142 16.06 5.89 10.11
N GLN A 143 15.49 5.41 11.20
CA GLN A 143 14.54 6.15 12.03
C GLN A 143 15.11 7.49 12.50
N ASN A 144 16.31 7.48 13.09
CA ASN A 144 16.98 8.70 13.53
C ASN A 144 17.37 9.62 12.36
N THR A 145 17.67 9.04 11.17
CA THR A 145 17.92 9.83 9.95
C THR A 145 16.67 10.55 9.49
N LEU A 146 15.53 9.86 9.44
CA LEU A 146 14.26 10.45 9.02
C LEU A 146 13.78 11.52 10.00
N LEU A 147 13.86 11.27 11.31
CA LEU A 147 13.52 12.26 12.35
C LEU A 147 14.36 13.53 12.21
N ALA A 148 15.69 13.39 12.05
CA ALA A 148 16.58 14.52 11.87
C ALA A 148 16.26 15.33 10.60
N LEU A 149 15.97 14.65 9.50
CA LEU A 149 15.64 15.31 8.24
C LEU A 149 14.28 15.99 8.25
N LEU A 150 13.30 15.51 9.02
CA LEU A 150 12.01 16.17 9.18
C LEU A 150 12.13 17.53 9.90
N GLU A 151 13.20 17.76 10.65
CA GLU A 151 13.49 19.08 11.26
C GLU A 151 14.28 20.00 10.33
N TYR A 152 14.83 19.46 9.23
CA TYR A 152 15.63 20.24 8.30
C TYR A 152 14.76 20.77 7.14
N PRO A 153 14.75 22.09 6.89
CA PRO A 153 13.87 22.70 5.88
C PRO A 153 14.08 22.09 4.49
N ASP A 154 12.96 21.89 3.77
CA ASP A 154 12.91 21.38 2.39
C ASP A 154 13.67 20.06 2.18
N SER A 155 13.88 19.26 3.24
CA SER A 155 14.48 17.93 3.15
C SER A 155 13.62 17.00 2.31
N THR A 156 14.27 16.04 1.67
CA THR A 156 13.63 15.04 0.82
C THR A 156 14.19 13.65 1.08
N LEU A 157 13.57 12.63 0.55
CA LEU A 157 14.07 11.26 0.66
C LEU A 157 15.50 11.09 0.06
N LEU A 158 15.88 11.96 -0.89
CA LEU A 158 17.24 12.00 -1.46
C LEU A 158 18.30 12.37 -0.41
N ASP A 159 17.91 13.11 0.62
CA ASP A 159 18.82 13.60 1.65
C ASP A 159 19.20 12.51 2.67
N VAL A 160 18.48 11.39 2.71
CA VAL A 160 18.81 10.24 3.56
C VAL A 160 20.24 9.74 3.29
N ASN A 161 20.56 9.47 2.03
CA ASN A 161 21.90 9.01 1.66
C ASN A 161 22.97 10.08 1.91
N ARG A 162 22.63 11.35 1.70
CA ARG A 162 23.55 12.47 2.00
C ARG A 162 23.86 12.58 3.48
N MET A 163 22.85 12.40 4.35
CA MET A 163 23.02 12.41 5.80
C MET A 163 24.01 11.34 6.27
N LEU A 164 24.00 10.17 5.61
CA LEU A 164 24.90 9.06 5.95
C LEU A 164 26.31 9.23 5.39
N ILE A 165 26.47 9.89 4.22
CA ILE A 165 27.75 9.99 3.52
C ILE A 165 28.49 11.31 3.82
N SER A 166 27.80 12.46 3.73
CA SER A 166 28.41 13.80 3.79
C SER A 166 28.49 14.31 5.21
N LYS A 167 29.70 14.42 5.76
CA LYS A 167 29.94 15.01 7.10
C LYS A 167 29.48 16.47 7.18
N THR A 168 29.67 17.24 6.11
CA THR A 168 29.28 18.67 6.07
C THR A 168 27.78 18.84 6.04
N PHE A 169 27.06 18.04 5.24
CA PHE A 169 25.60 18.07 5.21
C PHE A 169 25.03 17.60 6.55
N ARG A 170 25.56 16.51 7.09
CA ARG A 170 25.13 15.99 8.40
C ARG A 170 25.28 17.04 9.50
N GLN A 171 26.40 17.77 9.54
CA GLN A 171 26.58 18.83 10.51
C GLN A 171 25.53 19.94 10.35
N ALA A 172 25.27 20.38 9.12
CA ALA A 172 24.26 21.40 8.83
C ALA A 172 22.84 20.97 9.28
N VAL A 173 22.52 19.68 9.16
CA VAL A 173 21.26 19.12 9.66
C VAL A 173 21.25 19.08 11.19
N VAL A 174 22.29 18.54 11.82
CA VAL A 174 22.41 18.40 13.28
C VAL A 174 22.34 19.76 14.01
N ASP A 175 22.87 20.82 13.40
CA ASP A 175 22.79 22.17 13.94
C ASP A 175 21.34 22.72 13.99
N LYS A 176 20.44 22.15 13.20
CA LYS A 176 19.01 22.53 13.15
C LYS A 176 18.11 21.67 14.02
N ILE A 177 18.56 20.48 14.43
CA ILE A 177 17.76 19.59 15.28
C ILE A 177 17.48 20.22 16.63
N THR A 178 16.20 20.25 16.99
CA THR A 178 15.68 20.76 18.26
C THR A 178 15.42 19.64 19.27
N ASP A 179 15.05 18.44 18.80
CA ASP A 179 14.83 17.28 19.64
C ASP A 179 16.15 16.78 20.25
N PRO A 180 16.29 16.79 21.61
CA PRO A 180 17.54 16.43 22.26
C PRO A 180 17.92 14.97 22.09
N ILE A 181 16.94 14.06 21.96
CA ILE A 181 17.20 12.61 21.79
C ILE A 181 17.75 12.35 20.38
N VAL A 182 17.10 12.90 19.36
CA VAL A 182 17.55 12.79 17.96
C VAL A 182 18.91 13.44 17.79
N LYS A 183 19.14 14.59 18.43
CA LYS A 183 20.43 15.29 18.39
C LYS A 183 21.52 14.48 19.07
N GLY A 184 21.25 13.91 20.26
CA GLY A 184 22.17 13.05 21.00
C GLY A 184 22.62 11.83 20.18
N PHE A 185 21.70 11.17 19.47
CA PHE A 185 22.08 10.09 18.56
C PHE A 185 23.18 10.51 17.57
N TRP A 186 23.04 11.68 16.94
CA TRP A 186 24.00 12.14 15.93
C TRP A 186 25.32 12.68 16.51
N THR A 187 25.26 13.34 17.67
CA THR A 187 26.43 13.99 18.29
C THR A 187 27.24 13.04 19.15
N GLU A 188 26.62 12.03 19.73
CA GLU A 188 27.25 11.12 20.66
C GLU A 188 27.39 9.70 20.10
N GLU A 189 26.27 9.04 19.73
CA GLU A 189 26.31 7.65 19.29
C GLU A 189 26.90 7.50 17.89
N PHE A 190 26.33 8.16 16.88
CA PHE A 190 26.80 8.05 15.49
C PHE A 190 28.20 8.64 15.32
N ALA A 191 28.53 9.69 16.06
CA ALA A 191 29.86 10.29 16.04
C ALA A 191 30.92 9.35 16.61
N ALA A 192 30.55 8.46 17.54
CA ALA A 192 31.45 7.45 18.13
C ALA A 192 31.59 6.18 17.26
N PHE A 193 30.80 6.03 16.20
CA PHE A 193 30.91 4.88 15.30
C PHE A 193 32.29 4.86 14.63
N THR A 194 32.95 3.72 14.67
CA THR A 194 34.19 3.52 13.90
C THR A 194 33.90 3.50 12.41
N ASP A 195 34.91 3.84 11.60
CA ASP A 195 34.77 3.78 10.13
C ASP A 195 34.36 2.38 9.66
N THR A 196 34.85 1.31 10.31
CA THR A 196 34.49 -0.08 10.02
C THR A 196 33.00 -0.31 10.29
N TYR A 197 32.50 0.07 11.48
CA TYR A 197 31.10 -0.08 11.84
C TYR A 197 30.17 0.72 10.91
N THR A 198 30.55 1.95 10.58
CA THR A 198 29.77 2.77 9.64
C THR A 198 29.67 2.13 8.26
N ARG A 199 30.79 1.52 7.78
CA ARG A 199 30.81 0.81 6.49
C ARG A 199 29.99 -0.48 6.47
N GLU A 200 29.70 -1.06 7.61
CA GLU A 200 28.82 -2.23 7.74
C GLU A 200 27.35 -1.84 7.93
N ALA A 201 27.08 -0.80 8.70
CA ALA A 201 25.74 -0.44 9.15
C ALA A 201 24.95 0.38 8.11
N THR A 202 25.62 1.25 7.33
CA THR A 202 24.91 2.19 6.44
C THR A 202 24.65 1.69 5.02
N PRO A 203 25.42 0.77 4.40
CA PRO A 203 25.21 0.38 3.00
C PRO A 203 23.84 -0.23 2.74
N ALA A 204 23.26 -0.95 3.70
CA ALA A 204 21.94 -1.54 3.57
C ALA A 204 20.87 -0.43 3.33
N ILE A 205 20.93 0.66 4.09
CA ILE A 205 20.04 1.83 3.92
C ILE A 205 20.32 2.52 2.59
N GLN A 206 21.60 2.80 2.31
CA GLN A 206 22.04 3.51 1.10
C GLN A 206 21.61 2.79 -0.17
N ASN A 207 21.75 1.46 -0.21
CA ASN A 207 21.37 0.64 -1.35
C ASN A 207 19.85 0.70 -1.61
N LYS A 208 19.03 0.60 -0.56
CA LYS A 208 17.56 0.58 -0.69
C LYS A 208 17.02 1.95 -1.09
N ILE A 209 17.38 2.99 -0.35
CA ILE A 209 16.99 4.37 -0.70
C ILE A 209 17.59 4.77 -2.04
N GLY A 210 18.85 4.40 -2.32
CA GLY A 210 19.51 4.67 -3.59
C GLY A 210 18.83 3.97 -4.76
N GLN A 211 18.44 2.71 -4.63
CA GLN A 211 17.74 1.97 -5.68
C GLN A 211 16.40 2.65 -6.06
N PHE A 212 15.63 3.09 -5.05
CA PHE A 212 14.38 3.80 -5.27
C PHE A 212 14.60 5.18 -5.91
N THR A 213 15.52 5.98 -5.37
CA THR A 213 15.78 7.36 -5.80
C THR A 213 16.65 7.46 -7.07
N ALA A 214 17.31 6.38 -7.49
CA ALA A 214 18.04 6.32 -8.76
C ALA A 214 17.11 6.36 -9.98
N ASN A 215 15.86 5.89 -9.84
CA ASN A 215 14.87 5.97 -10.90
C ASN A 215 14.52 7.45 -11.16
N PRO A 216 14.74 7.98 -12.40
CA PRO A 216 14.47 9.38 -12.72
C PRO A 216 13.01 9.80 -12.50
N LEU A 217 12.04 8.90 -12.77
CA LEU A 217 10.61 9.16 -12.54
C LEU A 217 10.36 9.47 -11.07
N ILE A 218 10.84 8.59 -10.20
CA ILE A 218 10.68 8.72 -8.75
C ILE A 218 11.46 9.93 -8.22
N ARG A 219 12.72 10.09 -8.65
CA ARG A 219 13.58 11.18 -8.20
C ARG A 219 12.97 12.55 -8.47
N ASN A 220 12.36 12.75 -9.64
CA ASN A 220 11.73 14.00 -10.01
C ASN A 220 10.43 14.29 -9.23
N ILE A 221 9.83 13.29 -8.61
CA ILE A 221 8.65 13.40 -7.75
C ILE A 221 9.08 13.65 -6.31
N VAL A 222 9.82 12.70 -5.70
CA VAL A 222 10.15 12.74 -4.27
C VAL A 222 11.35 13.63 -3.94
N GLY A 223 12.06 14.15 -4.95
CA GLY A 223 13.19 15.06 -4.80
C GLY A 223 12.81 16.53 -4.73
N GLN A 224 11.55 16.88 -4.93
CA GLN A 224 11.04 18.24 -4.76
C GLN A 224 10.85 18.53 -3.26
N GLY A 225 11.37 19.67 -2.78
CA GLY A 225 11.33 20.01 -1.34
C GLY A 225 9.93 20.22 -0.78
N LYS A 226 8.95 20.52 -1.65
CA LYS A 226 7.53 20.68 -1.28
C LYS A 226 6.64 19.87 -2.21
N SER A 227 5.56 19.34 -1.67
CA SER A 227 4.49 18.72 -2.46
C SER A 227 3.79 19.79 -3.31
N SER A 228 3.42 19.45 -4.54
CA SER A 228 2.68 20.34 -5.43
C SER A 228 1.20 20.48 -5.04
N PHE A 229 0.70 19.58 -4.21
CA PHE A 229 -0.70 19.53 -3.75
C PHE A 229 -0.76 19.32 -2.24
N ASP A 230 -1.85 19.76 -1.65
CA ASP A 230 -2.14 19.61 -0.22
C ASP A 230 -3.28 18.62 -0.04
N LEU A 231 -2.98 17.44 0.53
CA LEU A 231 -3.95 16.36 0.73
C LEU A 231 -5.09 16.77 1.68
N ARG A 232 -4.81 17.64 2.68
CA ARG A 232 -5.85 18.14 3.56
C ARG A 232 -6.84 19.03 2.79
N LYS A 233 -6.36 19.92 1.92
CA LYS A 233 -7.21 20.74 1.06
C LYS A 233 -7.98 19.90 0.06
N ILE A 234 -7.36 18.88 -0.54
CA ILE A 234 -8.04 17.92 -1.42
C ILE A 234 -9.28 17.34 -0.73
N MET A 235 -9.13 16.91 0.52
CA MET A 235 -10.24 16.36 1.29
C MET A 235 -11.29 17.41 1.66
N ASP A 236 -10.87 18.60 2.09
CA ASP A 236 -11.76 19.62 2.63
C ASP A 236 -12.52 20.40 1.54
N GLU A 237 -11.95 20.49 0.33
CA GLU A 237 -12.52 21.15 -0.84
C GLU A 237 -13.24 20.20 -1.81
N LYS A 238 -13.45 18.93 -1.43
CA LYS A 238 -14.09 17.89 -2.24
C LYS A 238 -13.43 17.72 -3.62
N LYS A 239 -12.10 17.77 -3.70
CA LYS A 239 -11.38 17.58 -4.96
C LYS A 239 -11.38 16.12 -5.41
N ILE A 240 -11.05 15.91 -6.67
CA ILE A 240 -10.97 14.60 -7.32
C ILE A 240 -9.49 14.24 -7.45
N PHE A 241 -8.98 13.45 -6.52
CA PHE A 241 -7.60 12.99 -6.52
C PHE A 241 -7.49 11.62 -7.14
N ILE A 242 -6.97 11.53 -8.36
CA ILE A 242 -6.80 10.29 -9.10
C ILE A 242 -5.31 9.97 -9.19
N VAL A 243 -4.92 8.84 -8.63
CA VAL A 243 -3.54 8.34 -8.61
C VAL A 243 -3.41 7.17 -9.56
N ASN A 244 -2.72 7.39 -10.67
CA ASN A 244 -2.43 6.37 -11.67
C ASN A 244 -0.99 5.86 -11.48
N LEU A 245 -0.82 4.76 -10.77
CA LEU A 245 0.50 4.20 -10.52
C LEU A 245 1.02 3.34 -11.67
N SER A 246 0.13 2.82 -12.51
CA SER A 246 0.46 2.04 -13.72
C SER A 246 1.73 1.19 -13.57
N LYS A 247 1.67 0.17 -12.71
CA LYS A 247 2.84 -0.68 -12.35
C LYS A 247 3.62 -1.22 -13.55
N GLY A 248 2.95 -1.38 -14.70
CA GLY A 248 3.60 -1.74 -15.95
C GLY A 248 4.55 -0.67 -16.52
N ARG A 249 4.33 0.62 -16.19
CA ARG A 249 5.18 1.75 -16.62
C ARG A 249 6.24 2.12 -15.59
N MET A 250 5.93 1.97 -14.30
CA MET A 250 6.81 2.37 -13.19
C MET A 250 7.66 1.24 -12.63
N GLY A 251 7.26 0.00 -12.83
CA GLY A 251 7.71 -1.18 -12.09
C GLY A 251 6.95 -1.35 -10.78
N GLU A 252 6.73 -2.60 -10.40
CA GLU A 252 5.88 -2.97 -9.25
C GLU A 252 6.38 -2.39 -7.93
N THR A 253 7.68 -2.53 -7.64
CA THR A 253 8.30 -2.02 -6.41
C THR A 253 8.11 -0.51 -6.24
N ASN A 254 8.32 0.27 -7.31
CA ASN A 254 8.16 1.73 -7.27
C ASN A 254 6.70 2.12 -7.08
N ALA A 255 5.77 1.47 -7.77
CA ALA A 255 4.34 1.71 -7.65
C ALA A 255 3.84 1.39 -6.23
N SER A 256 4.25 0.24 -5.68
CA SER A 256 3.91 -0.20 -4.34
C SER A 256 4.41 0.76 -3.27
N LEU A 257 5.69 1.15 -3.34
CA LEU A 257 6.30 2.06 -2.36
C LEU A 257 5.68 3.45 -2.41
N LEU A 258 5.52 4.01 -3.60
CA LEU A 258 4.90 5.32 -3.77
C LEU A 258 3.43 5.31 -3.33
N GLY A 259 2.69 4.25 -3.66
CA GLY A 259 1.31 4.04 -3.21
C GLY A 259 1.20 3.95 -1.69
N SER A 260 2.07 3.17 -1.04
CA SER A 260 2.11 3.07 0.44
C SER A 260 2.40 4.42 1.10
N MET A 261 3.34 5.19 0.55
CA MET A 261 3.63 6.54 1.04
C MET A 261 2.44 7.50 0.89
N LEU A 262 1.72 7.42 -0.24
CA LEU A 262 0.51 8.22 -0.46
C LEU A 262 -0.60 7.85 0.52
N VAL A 263 -0.84 6.55 0.76
CA VAL A 263 -1.83 6.08 1.74
C VAL A 263 -1.53 6.65 3.13
N VAL A 264 -0.27 6.58 3.58
CA VAL A 264 0.15 7.14 4.88
C VAL A 264 -0.10 8.65 4.92
N LYS A 265 0.26 9.40 3.88
CA LYS A 265 0.08 10.87 3.85
C LYS A 265 -1.40 11.26 3.77
N ILE A 266 -2.25 10.50 3.07
CA ILE A 266 -3.73 10.69 3.07
C ILE A 266 -4.28 10.48 4.49
N TYR A 267 -3.83 9.45 5.17
CA TYR A 267 -4.23 9.20 6.56
C TYR A 267 -3.79 10.32 7.51
N LEU A 268 -2.54 10.77 7.42
CA LEU A 268 -2.05 11.89 8.23
C LEU A 268 -2.82 13.20 7.94
N ALA A 269 -3.18 13.42 6.68
CA ALA A 269 -4.04 14.53 6.29
C ALA A 269 -5.44 14.41 6.92
N ALA A 270 -6.02 13.21 6.96
CA ALA A 270 -7.28 12.96 7.67
C ALA A 270 -7.14 13.19 9.18
N MET A 271 -6.10 12.63 9.82
CA MET A 271 -5.82 12.82 11.25
C MET A 271 -5.62 14.28 11.63
N SER A 272 -5.07 15.11 10.72
CA SER A 272 -4.91 16.55 10.98
C SER A 272 -6.25 17.27 11.22
N ARG A 273 -7.38 16.65 10.84
CA ARG A 273 -8.73 17.13 11.16
C ARG A 273 -9.07 17.03 12.66
N ALA A 274 -8.33 16.21 13.43
CA ALA A 274 -8.51 16.11 14.88
C ALA A 274 -8.26 17.43 15.61
N ASP A 275 -7.44 18.31 15.03
CA ASP A 275 -7.13 19.62 15.60
C ASP A 275 -8.28 20.64 15.42
N GLU A 276 -9.32 20.27 14.66
CA GLU A 276 -10.46 21.14 14.41
C GLU A 276 -11.48 21.11 15.55
N PRO A 277 -12.07 22.25 15.93
CA PRO A 277 -13.18 22.27 16.86
C PRO A 277 -14.34 21.39 16.38
N ALA A 278 -15.05 20.71 17.31
CA ALA A 278 -16.14 19.80 16.99
C ALA A 278 -17.20 20.39 16.05
N ALA A 279 -17.54 21.67 16.22
CA ALA A 279 -18.50 22.40 15.38
C ALA A 279 -18.02 22.57 13.93
N ARG A 280 -16.70 22.69 13.70
CA ARG A 280 -16.09 22.75 12.35
C ARG A 280 -15.95 21.35 11.78
N MET A 281 -15.49 20.39 12.59
CA MET A 281 -15.40 19.00 12.21
C MET A 281 -16.73 18.42 11.69
N ALA A 282 -17.84 18.78 12.35
CA ALA A 282 -19.18 18.38 11.89
C ALA A 282 -19.52 18.88 10.50
N LYS A 283 -18.98 20.02 10.07
CA LYS A 283 -19.23 20.65 8.76
C LYS A 283 -18.28 20.19 7.66
N LEU A 284 -17.14 19.56 8.00
CA LEU A 284 -16.21 19.06 7.01
C LEU A 284 -16.87 17.98 6.14
N PRO A 285 -16.57 17.95 4.84
CA PRO A 285 -17.09 16.92 3.96
C PRO A 285 -16.44 15.57 4.23
N ARG A 286 -17.13 14.50 3.86
CA ARG A 286 -16.54 13.16 3.79
C ARG A 286 -15.65 13.07 2.55
N CYS A 287 -14.53 12.38 2.67
CA CYS A 287 -13.68 12.02 1.55
C CYS A 287 -13.79 10.51 1.33
N TYR A 288 -14.12 10.10 0.12
CA TYR A 288 -14.23 8.68 -0.25
C TYR A 288 -12.90 8.22 -0.83
N PHE A 289 -12.25 7.29 -0.12
CA PHE A 289 -10.93 6.80 -0.49
C PHE A 289 -11.02 5.37 -1.01
N TYR A 290 -10.77 5.22 -2.31
CA TYR A 290 -10.78 3.96 -3.03
C TYR A 290 -9.36 3.46 -3.23
N VAL A 291 -9.11 2.20 -2.88
CA VAL A 291 -7.83 1.54 -3.10
C VAL A 291 -8.10 0.19 -3.75
N ASP A 292 -7.80 0.09 -5.04
CA ASP A 292 -7.81 -1.20 -5.74
C ASP A 292 -6.50 -1.94 -5.48
N GLU A 293 -6.55 -3.28 -5.39
CA GLU A 293 -5.40 -4.13 -5.05
C GLU A 293 -4.65 -3.64 -3.80
N PHE A 294 -5.40 -3.28 -2.73
CA PHE A 294 -4.82 -2.58 -1.58
C PHE A 294 -3.72 -3.38 -0.88
N GLN A 295 -3.72 -4.71 -1.01
CA GLN A 295 -2.65 -5.57 -0.49
C GLN A 295 -1.26 -5.19 -1.05
N SER A 296 -1.16 -4.53 -2.21
CA SER A 296 0.12 -4.09 -2.76
C SER A 296 0.70 -2.87 -2.05
N MET A 297 -0.12 -2.14 -1.29
CA MET A 297 0.22 -0.84 -0.69
C MET A 297 0.01 -0.78 0.82
N MET A 298 -0.60 -1.83 1.44
CA MET A 298 -0.80 -1.87 2.88
C MET A 298 0.54 -2.01 3.63
N ASN A 299 0.55 -1.61 4.88
CA ASN A 299 1.61 -1.81 5.86
C ASN A 299 0.98 -1.93 7.26
N GLU A 300 1.80 -2.16 8.29
CA GLU A 300 1.33 -2.30 9.67
C GLU A 300 0.42 -1.12 10.11
N SER A 301 0.72 0.12 9.66
CA SER A 301 -0.09 1.31 9.98
C SER A 301 -1.52 1.25 9.41
N PHE A 302 -1.83 0.31 8.51
CA PHE A 302 -3.16 0.21 7.90
C PHE A 302 -4.24 -0.24 8.90
N ALA A 303 -3.87 -0.99 9.92
CA ALA A 303 -4.76 -1.37 11.02
C ALA A 303 -5.25 -0.12 11.78
N ASP A 304 -4.35 0.83 12.06
CA ASP A 304 -4.68 2.11 12.68
C ASP A 304 -5.57 2.96 11.76
N ILE A 305 -5.27 2.96 10.45
CA ILE A 305 -6.09 3.69 9.46
C ILE A 305 -7.54 3.20 9.49
N LEU A 306 -7.77 1.89 9.50
CA LEU A 306 -9.11 1.31 9.54
C LEU A 306 -9.86 1.63 10.83
N SER A 307 -9.17 1.63 11.97
CA SER A 307 -9.80 1.87 13.26
C SER A 307 -10.14 3.34 13.52
N GLU A 308 -9.31 4.27 13.04
CA GLU A 308 -9.35 5.68 13.41
C GLU A 308 -9.93 6.61 12.33
N SER A 309 -9.75 6.31 11.03
CA SER A 309 -10.05 7.22 9.91
C SER A 309 -11.51 7.66 9.82
N ARG A 310 -12.44 6.83 10.30
CA ARG A 310 -13.87 7.17 10.39
C ARG A 310 -14.12 8.45 11.17
N LYS A 311 -13.40 8.67 12.29
CA LYS A 311 -13.54 9.85 13.17
C LYS A 311 -13.24 11.15 12.40
N TYR A 312 -12.39 11.04 11.39
CA TYR A 312 -11.90 12.16 10.57
C TYR A 312 -12.57 12.25 9.20
N LYS A 313 -13.72 11.58 9.04
CA LYS A 313 -14.54 11.57 7.82
C LYS A 313 -13.79 11.10 6.57
N LEU A 314 -12.86 10.17 6.71
CA LEU A 314 -12.27 9.40 5.62
C LEU A 314 -12.99 8.06 5.52
N ALA A 315 -13.67 7.81 4.41
CA ALA A 315 -14.45 6.59 4.14
C ALA A 315 -13.68 5.71 3.16
N LEU A 316 -13.23 4.53 3.61
CA LEU A 316 -12.43 3.61 2.81
C LEU A 316 -13.31 2.66 2.01
N THR A 317 -12.93 2.42 0.76
CA THR A 317 -13.42 1.31 -0.08
C THR A 317 -12.19 0.56 -0.58
N LEU A 318 -11.96 -0.62 -0.02
CA LEU A 318 -10.76 -1.42 -0.23
C LEU A 318 -11.09 -2.66 -1.04
N ALA A 319 -10.31 -2.96 -2.07
CA ALA A 319 -10.46 -4.16 -2.86
C ALA A 319 -9.17 -4.98 -2.93
N ASN A 320 -9.27 -6.31 -2.78
CA ASN A 320 -8.17 -7.23 -2.99
C ASN A 320 -8.62 -8.56 -3.62
N GLN A 321 -7.67 -9.44 -3.92
CA GLN A 321 -7.94 -10.72 -4.57
C GLN A 321 -7.97 -11.89 -3.61
N TYR A 322 -7.11 -11.91 -2.58
CA TYR A 322 -6.92 -13.03 -1.65
C TYR A 322 -6.66 -12.51 -0.23
N ILE A 323 -7.32 -13.13 0.75
CA ILE A 323 -7.13 -12.79 2.18
C ILE A 323 -5.71 -13.12 2.65
N GLU A 324 -5.14 -14.22 2.16
CA GLU A 324 -3.79 -14.67 2.53
C GLU A 324 -2.67 -13.65 2.20
N GLN A 325 -2.93 -12.70 1.30
CA GLN A 325 -1.96 -11.63 0.97
C GLN A 325 -1.87 -10.55 2.05
N MET A 326 -2.79 -10.55 3.01
CA MET A 326 -2.81 -9.61 4.13
C MET A 326 -2.03 -10.17 5.31
N GLU A 327 -1.25 -9.31 5.95
CA GLU A 327 -0.69 -9.58 7.27
C GLU A 327 -1.81 -9.82 8.28
N GLU A 328 -1.60 -10.69 9.28
CA GLU A 328 -2.63 -11.11 10.23
C GLU A 328 -3.29 -9.91 10.94
N GLU A 329 -2.49 -8.95 11.35
CA GLU A 329 -2.94 -7.74 12.04
C GLU A 329 -3.86 -6.87 11.16
N VAL A 330 -3.49 -6.68 9.88
CA VAL A 330 -4.30 -5.91 8.92
C VAL A 330 -5.58 -6.66 8.58
N ARG A 331 -5.51 -7.98 8.40
CA ARG A 331 -6.67 -8.83 8.15
C ARG A 331 -7.69 -8.71 9.30
N ASP A 332 -7.23 -8.87 10.53
CA ASP A 332 -8.11 -8.78 11.71
C ASP A 332 -8.70 -7.37 11.87
N ALA A 333 -7.93 -6.33 11.54
CA ALA A 333 -8.43 -4.95 11.51
C ALA A 333 -9.49 -4.74 10.41
N VAL A 334 -9.33 -5.32 9.22
CA VAL A 334 -10.35 -5.27 8.15
C VAL A 334 -11.65 -5.89 8.63
N PHE A 335 -11.64 -7.13 9.11
CA PHE A 335 -12.85 -7.82 9.56
C PHE A 335 -13.47 -7.19 10.81
N GLY A 336 -12.67 -6.54 11.67
CA GLY A 336 -13.15 -5.88 12.89
C GLY A 336 -13.75 -4.49 12.68
N ASN A 337 -13.36 -3.75 11.63
CA ASN A 337 -13.73 -2.35 11.47
C ASN A 337 -14.59 -2.05 10.24
N VAL A 338 -14.68 -2.99 9.28
CA VAL A 338 -15.47 -2.80 8.06
C VAL A 338 -16.94 -3.06 8.33
N GLY A 339 -17.80 -2.13 7.93
CA GLY A 339 -19.26 -2.25 8.10
C GLY A 339 -19.97 -2.95 6.95
N THR A 340 -19.39 -2.91 5.75
CA THR A 340 -19.95 -3.55 4.55
C THR A 340 -18.90 -4.45 3.92
N LEU A 341 -19.23 -5.75 3.83
CA LEU A 341 -18.38 -6.75 3.21
C LEU A 341 -19.04 -7.26 1.93
N ILE A 342 -18.33 -7.19 0.82
CA ILE A 342 -18.81 -7.63 -0.50
C ILE A 342 -17.87 -8.71 -1.04
N VAL A 343 -18.42 -9.88 -1.33
CA VAL A 343 -17.66 -11.06 -1.76
C VAL A 343 -18.11 -11.47 -3.15
N PHE A 344 -17.21 -11.34 -4.11
CA PHE A 344 -17.30 -12.01 -5.41
C PHE A 344 -16.76 -13.42 -5.29
N ARG A 345 -16.69 -14.18 -6.39
CA ARG A 345 -16.11 -15.52 -6.38
C ARG A 345 -14.69 -15.51 -5.83
N VAL A 346 -14.44 -16.33 -4.82
CA VAL A 346 -13.15 -16.49 -4.12
C VAL A 346 -12.54 -17.86 -4.33
N GLY A 347 -11.36 -18.11 -3.78
CA GLY A 347 -10.74 -19.42 -3.68
C GLY A 347 -11.28 -20.20 -2.47
N PRO A 348 -11.00 -21.53 -2.40
CA PRO A 348 -11.44 -22.35 -1.27
C PRO A 348 -10.91 -21.87 0.09
N PHE A 349 -9.64 -21.45 0.17
CA PHE A 349 -9.05 -20.94 1.41
C PHE A 349 -9.70 -19.64 1.89
N ASP A 350 -9.96 -18.70 0.97
CA ASP A 350 -10.68 -17.49 1.32
C ASP A 350 -12.12 -17.79 1.77
N ALA A 351 -12.78 -18.76 1.11
CA ALA A 351 -14.13 -19.18 1.46
C ALA A 351 -14.23 -19.75 2.88
N GLU A 352 -13.25 -20.54 3.33
CA GLU A 352 -13.17 -21.05 4.71
C GLU A 352 -13.05 -19.91 5.74
N VAL A 353 -12.27 -18.87 5.44
CA VAL A 353 -12.16 -17.69 6.33
C VAL A 353 -13.48 -16.92 6.37
N LEU A 354 -14.11 -16.75 5.20
CA LEU A 354 -15.36 -15.99 5.04
C LEU A 354 -16.58 -16.73 5.60
N GLU A 355 -16.52 -18.05 5.76
CA GLU A 355 -17.58 -18.85 6.40
C GLU A 355 -18.02 -18.26 7.73
N THR A 356 -17.08 -17.74 8.53
CA THR A 356 -17.38 -17.13 9.84
C THR A 356 -18.35 -15.95 9.79
N VAL A 357 -18.45 -15.28 8.62
CA VAL A 357 -19.33 -14.14 8.40
C VAL A 357 -20.62 -14.53 7.69
N PHE A 358 -20.56 -15.54 6.81
CA PHE A 358 -21.66 -15.91 5.92
C PHE A 358 -22.49 -17.11 6.39
N ASP A 359 -21.98 -17.93 7.32
CA ASP A 359 -22.73 -19.01 7.94
C ASP A 359 -23.90 -18.47 8.83
N PRO A 360 -25.07 -19.10 8.85
CA PRO A 360 -25.51 -20.28 8.11
C PRO A 360 -26.18 -19.95 6.76
N THR A 361 -26.11 -18.71 6.26
CA THR A 361 -26.85 -18.27 5.07
C THR A 361 -26.24 -18.80 3.79
N PHE A 362 -24.90 -18.78 3.69
CA PHE A 362 -24.13 -19.27 2.54
C PHE A 362 -22.97 -20.14 3.02
N THR A 363 -22.72 -21.22 2.28
CA THR A 363 -21.64 -22.16 2.54
C THR A 363 -20.34 -21.75 1.81
N PRO A 364 -19.17 -22.32 2.16
CA PRO A 364 -17.93 -22.12 1.39
C PRO A 364 -18.07 -22.51 -0.09
N GLU A 365 -18.86 -23.56 -0.40
CA GLU A 365 -19.14 -24.00 -1.77
C GLU A 365 -19.92 -22.95 -2.57
N ASP A 366 -20.85 -22.23 -1.93
CA ASP A 366 -21.57 -21.13 -2.55
C ASP A 366 -20.63 -19.99 -2.93
N LEU A 367 -19.69 -19.62 -2.04
CA LEU A 367 -18.71 -18.56 -2.25
C LEU A 367 -17.74 -18.83 -3.40
N VAL A 368 -17.36 -20.09 -3.64
CA VAL A 368 -16.47 -20.47 -4.76
C VAL A 368 -17.21 -20.65 -6.08
N SER A 369 -18.55 -20.75 -6.06
CA SER A 369 -19.39 -21.04 -7.22
C SER A 369 -20.02 -19.81 -7.88
N LEU A 370 -19.82 -18.60 -7.34
CA LEU A 370 -20.39 -17.35 -7.87
C LEU A 370 -20.00 -17.09 -9.33
N GLY A 371 -20.94 -16.62 -10.14
CA GLY A 371 -20.73 -16.15 -11.50
C GLY A 371 -20.08 -14.77 -11.56
N ILE A 372 -19.79 -14.28 -12.78
CA ILE A 372 -19.28 -12.93 -13.00
C ILE A 372 -20.38 -11.92 -12.61
N GLY A 373 -20.02 -10.93 -11.79
CA GLY A 373 -20.93 -9.90 -11.29
C GLY A 373 -21.85 -10.35 -10.17
N GLN A 374 -21.90 -11.65 -9.84
CA GLN A 374 -22.64 -12.15 -8.70
C GLN A 374 -21.84 -11.93 -7.40
N ILE A 375 -22.53 -11.51 -6.36
CA ILE A 375 -21.94 -11.20 -5.06
C ILE A 375 -22.79 -11.74 -3.90
N TYR A 376 -22.12 -12.10 -2.82
CA TYR A 376 -22.73 -12.20 -1.49
C TYR A 376 -22.19 -11.06 -0.64
N LEU A 377 -23.06 -10.47 0.18
CA LEU A 377 -22.66 -9.32 0.98
C LEU A 377 -23.38 -9.21 2.31
N THR A 378 -22.74 -8.53 3.24
CA THR A 378 -23.37 -7.88 4.40
C THR A 378 -23.34 -6.38 4.17
N LEU A 379 -24.46 -5.71 4.33
CA LEU A 379 -24.61 -4.27 4.08
C LEU A 379 -24.87 -3.52 5.39
N MET A 380 -24.17 -2.40 5.57
CA MET A 380 -24.48 -1.49 6.66
C MET A 380 -25.68 -0.61 6.26
N ILE A 381 -26.71 -0.58 7.12
CA ILE A 381 -27.90 0.26 6.95
C ILE A 381 -28.21 0.93 8.29
N ASP A 382 -28.22 2.25 8.34
CA ASP A 382 -28.45 3.04 9.56
C ASP A 382 -27.55 2.62 10.72
N GLY A 383 -26.32 2.25 10.41
CA GLY A 383 -25.33 1.80 11.41
C GLY A 383 -25.51 0.36 11.90
N VAL A 384 -26.45 -0.41 11.35
CA VAL A 384 -26.69 -1.82 11.66
C VAL A 384 -26.32 -2.68 10.46
N GLY A 385 -25.55 -3.76 10.68
CA GLY A 385 -25.23 -4.74 9.65
C GLY A 385 -26.42 -5.63 9.33
N THR A 386 -26.69 -5.86 8.03
CA THR A 386 -27.70 -6.85 7.59
C THR A 386 -27.22 -8.28 7.78
N LYS A 387 -28.14 -9.23 7.75
CA LYS A 387 -27.78 -10.62 7.47
C LYS A 387 -27.18 -10.74 6.06
N PRO A 388 -26.32 -11.73 5.79
CA PRO A 388 -25.82 -11.97 4.47
C PRO A 388 -26.95 -12.20 3.44
N PHE A 389 -26.79 -11.65 2.22
CA PHE A 389 -27.73 -11.84 1.12
C PHE A 389 -27.01 -11.83 -0.24
N SER A 390 -27.69 -12.30 -1.28
CA SER A 390 -27.18 -12.36 -2.66
C SER A 390 -27.61 -11.15 -3.48
N ALA A 391 -26.74 -10.74 -4.41
CA ALA A 391 -27.03 -9.67 -5.35
C ALA A 391 -26.18 -9.82 -6.63
N GLU A 392 -26.48 -8.98 -7.63
CA GLU A 392 -25.65 -8.79 -8.83
C GLU A 392 -25.18 -7.34 -8.89
N THR A 393 -23.91 -7.13 -9.24
CA THR A 393 -23.39 -5.78 -9.47
C THR A 393 -24.06 -5.13 -10.69
N ILE A 394 -24.18 -3.80 -10.66
CA ILE A 394 -24.67 -3.07 -11.84
C ILE A 394 -23.62 -3.14 -12.97
N PRO A 395 -24.06 -3.18 -14.25
CA PRO A 395 -23.14 -3.17 -15.37
C PRO A 395 -22.28 -1.90 -15.39
N PRO A 396 -21.16 -1.89 -16.14
CA PRO A 396 -20.37 -0.67 -16.33
C PRO A 396 -21.24 0.50 -16.78
N ILE A 397 -21.01 1.68 -16.21
CA ILE A 397 -21.66 2.92 -16.65
C ILE A 397 -21.12 3.27 -18.05
N ASP A 398 -22.03 3.59 -18.97
CA ASP A 398 -21.66 3.95 -20.34
C ASP A 398 -20.81 5.22 -20.36
N THR A 399 -19.75 5.18 -21.18
CA THR A 399 -18.86 6.34 -21.36
C THR A 399 -19.65 7.52 -21.94
N PRO A 400 -19.53 8.73 -21.38
CA PRO A 400 -20.24 9.89 -21.85
C PRO A 400 -19.81 10.25 -23.28
N THR A 401 -20.73 10.80 -24.06
CA THR A 401 -20.47 11.22 -25.45
C THR A 401 -19.41 12.34 -25.52
N ILE A 402 -19.32 13.17 -24.48
CA ILE A 402 -18.33 14.24 -24.37
C ILE A 402 -17.42 13.89 -23.19
N SER A 403 -16.12 13.76 -23.46
CA SER A 403 -15.09 13.54 -22.46
C SER A 403 -14.22 14.79 -22.31
N TYR A 404 -13.90 15.13 -21.07
CA TYR A 404 -12.98 16.23 -20.73
C TYR A 404 -11.64 15.70 -20.20
N ARG A 405 -11.28 14.46 -20.53
CA ARG A 405 -10.04 13.79 -20.07
C ARG A 405 -8.79 14.67 -20.33
N ASP A 406 -8.64 15.12 -21.58
CA ASP A 406 -7.45 15.91 -21.97
C ASP A 406 -7.41 17.27 -21.27
N ASP A 407 -8.59 17.87 -21.05
CA ASP A 407 -8.71 19.12 -20.29
C ASP A 407 -8.35 18.91 -18.82
N CYS A 408 -8.76 17.80 -18.20
CA CYS A 408 -8.39 17.44 -16.83
C CYS A 408 -6.89 17.25 -16.70
N VAL A 409 -6.26 16.50 -17.61
CA VAL A 409 -4.81 16.27 -17.61
C VAL A 409 -4.06 17.59 -17.79
N ARG A 410 -4.48 18.42 -18.76
CA ARG A 410 -3.86 19.72 -19.01
C ARG A 410 -3.98 20.63 -17.77
N MET A 411 -5.16 20.78 -17.20
CA MET A 411 -5.41 21.62 -16.01
C MET A 411 -4.60 21.13 -14.82
N SER A 412 -4.52 19.81 -14.61
CA SER A 412 -3.73 19.22 -13.53
C SER A 412 -2.24 19.50 -13.70
N ARG A 413 -1.70 19.44 -14.94
CA ARG A 413 -0.31 19.83 -15.24
C ARG A 413 -0.06 21.32 -14.98
N GLU A 414 -0.99 22.18 -15.38
CA GLU A 414 -0.88 23.64 -15.17
C GLU A 414 -0.89 24.02 -13.69
N LEU A 415 -1.73 23.38 -12.87
CA LEU A 415 -1.88 23.71 -11.46
C LEU A 415 -0.84 23.05 -10.55
N TYR A 416 -0.41 21.84 -10.87
CA TYR A 416 0.39 21.01 -9.98
C TYR A 416 1.71 20.51 -10.59
N GLY A 417 1.83 20.46 -11.91
CA GLY A 417 3.04 20.03 -12.61
C GLY A 417 4.05 21.16 -12.73
N ARG A 418 5.33 20.77 -12.85
CA ARG A 418 6.42 21.70 -13.18
C ARG A 418 7.23 21.12 -14.34
N PRO A 419 7.77 21.97 -15.25
CA PRO A 419 8.62 21.50 -16.33
C PRO A 419 9.79 20.65 -15.80
N ARG A 420 10.00 19.50 -16.40
CA ARG A 420 11.05 18.53 -16.02
C ARG A 420 12.42 19.20 -15.87
N ALA A 421 12.80 20.06 -16.82
CA ALA A 421 14.11 20.72 -16.81
C ALA A 421 14.34 21.58 -15.57
N GLU A 422 13.29 22.26 -15.08
CA GLU A 422 13.37 23.06 -13.86
C GLU A 422 13.57 22.20 -12.62
N ILE A 423 12.84 21.08 -12.55
CA ILE A 423 12.94 20.12 -11.43
C ILE A 423 14.33 19.50 -11.39
N GLU A 424 14.82 18.99 -12.53
CA GLU A 424 16.15 18.40 -12.62
C GLU A 424 17.25 19.39 -12.27
N ALA A 425 17.12 20.66 -12.73
CA ALA A 425 18.06 21.72 -12.36
C ALA A 425 18.05 22.01 -10.85
N ALA A 426 16.86 22.07 -10.23
CA ALA A 426 16.72 22.31 -8.79
C ALA A 426 17.27 21.14 -7.95
N VAL A 427 16.96 19.90 -8.33
CA VAL A 427 17.47 18.68 -7.67
C VAL A 427 19.00 18.62 -7.79
N ASN A 428 19.54 18.84 -8.99
CA ASN A 428 20.98 18.83 -9.22
C ASN A 428 21.70 19.94 -8.43
N LYS A 429 21.16 21.15 -8.42
CA LYS A 429 21.71 22.25 -7.62
C LYS A 429 21.79 21.88 -6.14
N LYS A 430 20.69 21.37 -5.58
CA LYS A 430 20.64 20.94 -4.18
C LYS A 430 21.67 19.83 -3.88
N GLN A 431 21.93 18.94 -4.83
CA GLN A 431 22.95 17.90 -4.70
C GLN A 431 24.37 18.46 -4.68
N LEU A 432 24.64 19.52 -5.45
CA LEU A 432 25.97 20.14 -5.56
C LEU A 432 26.33 21.02 -4.38
N ASP A 433 25.35 21.63 -3.70
CA ASP A 433 25.57 22.57 -2.60
C ASP A 433 26.39 21.99 -1.44
N PHE A 434 26.44 20.66 -1.30
CA PHE A 434 27.21 19.94 -0.27
C PHE A 434 28.19 18.91 -0.88
N ALA A 435 28.49 19.01 -2.17
CA ALA A 435 29.53 18.19 -2.76
C ALA A 435 30.88 18.56 -2.12
N PRO A 436 31.76 17.59 -1.81
CA PRO A 436 33.10 17.90 -1.36
C PRO A 436 33.77 18.77 -2.42
N PRO A 437 34.54 19.80 -2.02
CA PRO A 437 35.22 20.65 -2.97
C PRO A 437 36.01 19.76 -3.92
N SER A 438 35.80 19.92 -5.24
CA SER A 438 36.57 19.20 -6.24
C SER A 438 38.03 19.38 -5.91
N ARG A 439 38.77 18.29 -5.85
CA ARG A 439 40.23 18.31 -5.65
C ARG A 439 40.79 19.17 -6.76
N LYS A 440 41.00 20.47 -6.46
CA LYS A 440 41.73 21.35 -7.37
C LYS A 440 43.01 20.62 -7.70
N GLU A 441 43.25 20.33 -8.95
CA GLU A 441 44.56 19.91 -9.44
C GLU A 441 45.59 20.80 -8.77
N LYS A 442 46.49 20.20 -8.00
CA LYS A 442 47.61 20.92 -7.41
C LYS A 442 48.33 21.57 -8.58
N GLY A 443 48.15 22.86 -8.65
CA GLY A 443 48.80 23.70 -9.64
C GLY A 443 50.26 23.31 -9.80
N SER A 444 50.67 23.27 -11.00
CA SER A 444 52.06 23.24 -11.45
C SER A 444 52.90 24.17 -10.57
N ARG A 445 53.79 23.63 -9.80
CA ARG A 445 54.84 24.39 -9.11
C ARG A 445 55.67 25.10 -10.20
N GLU A 446 55.57 26.40 -10.20
CA GLU A 446 56.51 27.27 -10.84
C GLU A 446 57.92 27.05 -10.33
N GLY A 447 58.85 26.95 -11.29
CA GLY A 447 60.21 27.36 -11.28
C GLY A 447 61.11 27.05 -10.07
N SER A 448 61.94 26.04 -10.20
CA SER A 448 63.25 26.09 -9.59
C SER A 448 64.26 25.79 -10.67
N THR A 449 64.92 26.85 -11.10
CA THR A 449 66.14 26.84 -11.92
C THR A 449 67.27 26.12 -11.20
N TYR A 450 67.75 25.01 -11.74
CA TYR A 450 69.10 24.50 -11.51
C TYR A 450 69.62 23.80 -12.78
N GLY A 451 70.73 24.36 -13.25
CA GLY A 451 71.91 23.90 -13.94
C GLY A 451 71.78 22.78 -14.99
N THR A 452 71.99 23.22 -16.21
CA THR A 452 72.33 22.42 -17.39
C THR A 452 73.51 21.50 -17.21
N ARG A 453 73.41 20.21 -17.50
CA ARG A 453 74.48 19.37 -18.02
C ARG A 453 73.94 18.54 -19.18
N PRO A 454 74.66 18.44 -20.30
CA PRO A 454 74.20 17.71 -21.50
C PRO A 454 74.40 16.22 -21.29
N ARG A 455 73.41 15.46 -21.69
CA ARG A 455 73.54 13.98 -21.78
C ARG A 455 73.38 13.57 -23.25
N GLU A 456 74.43 12.84 -23.66
CA GLU A 456 74.61 12.31 -24.98
C GLU A 456 73.49 11.38 -25.43
N THR A 457 73.21 11.49 -26.74
CA THR A 457 72.29 10.66 -27.51
C THR A 457 72.95 9.32 -27.92
N PRO A 458 72.28 8.16 -27.79
CA PRO A 458 72.63 6.98 -28.52
C PRO A 458 71.85 6.90 -29.85
N PRO A 459 72.37 6.20 -30.86
CA PRO A 459 72.01 6.38 -32.26
C PRO A 459 70.81 5.57 -32.73
N ALA A 460 70.20 6.11 -33.76
CA ALA A 460 69.07 5.57 -34.49
C ALA A 460 69.42 4.24 -35.23
N LEU A 461 68.51 3.29 -35.11
CA LEU A 461 68.46 2.14 -36.03
C LEU A 461 67.35 2.34 -37.05
N ARG A 462 67.75 2.16 -38.31
CA ARG A 462 66.96 2.32 -39.55
C ARG A 462 65.91 1.20 -39.71
N PRO A 463 64.88 1.43 -40.51
CA PRO A 463 63.80 0.48 -40.76
C PRO A 463 64.11 -0.48 -41.87
N THR A 464 63.67 -1.73 -41.79
CA THR A 464 63.65 -2.68 -42.91
C THR A 464 62.18 -2.99 -43.25
N SER A 465 61.96 -2.75 -44.54
CA SER A 465 60.96 -3.18 -45.53
C SER A 465 59.92 -4.26 -45.15
N ALA A 466 58.72 -3.98 -45.60
CA ALA A 466 57.64 -4.92 -45.86
C ALA A 466 57.96 -5.94 -46.94
N PRO A 467 57.22 -7.09 -46.95
CA PRO A 467 56.27 -7.25 -48.05
C PRO A 467 54.96 -8.00 -47.74
N SER A 468 53.93 -7.56 -48.50
CA SER A 468 52.87 -8.27 -49.21
C SER A 468 51.89 -9.21 -48.50
N GLU A 469 50.66 -8.79 -48.60
CA GLU A 469 49.43 -9.50 -48.95
C GLU A 469 49.35 -11.02 -48.76
N ARG A 470 48.42 -11.49 -47.97
CA ARG A 470 47.44 -12.54 -48.35
C ARG A 470 46.17 -12.51 -47.57
N SER A 471 45.09 -12.47 -48.35
CA SER A 471 43.68 -12.68 -48.00
C SER A 471 43.41 -13.95 -47.20
N GLY A 472 42.48 -13.90 -46.24
CA GLY A 472 41.99 -15.11 -45.59
C GLY A 472 40.77 -14.82 -44.72
N GLY A 473 39.64 -15.29 -45.19
CA GLY A 473 38.28 -15.07 -44.82
C GLY A 473 37.88 -15.30 -43.35
N LEU A 474 36.83 -14.63 -42.98
CA LEU A 474 36.04 -14.81 -41.77
C LEU A 474 35.35 -16.19 -41.75
N PRO A 475 35.29 -16.89 -40.62
CA PRO A 475 34.47 -18.07 -40.49
C PRO A 475 33.01 -17.70 -40.15
N PRO A 476 32.02 -18.52 -40.58
CA PRO A 476 30.60 -18.20 -40.52
C PRO A 476 29.94 -18.57 -39.17
N ARG A 477 28.90 -17.84 -38.89
CA ARG A 477 27.94 -18.01 -37.81
C ARG A 477 27.22 -19.36 -37.91
N PRO A 478 26.96 -20.12 -36.84
CA PRO A 478 26.11 -21.30 -36.90
C PRO A 478 24.63 -20.95 -36.80
N GLN A 479 23.83 -21.55 -37.68
CA GLN A 479 22.37 -21.60 -37.66
C GLN A 479 21.88 -22.79 -36.81
N PRO A 480 20.60 -22.78 -36.32
CA PRO A 480 20.10 -23.80 -35.41
C PRO A 480 19.63 -25.05 -36.15
N ALA A 481 19.99 -26.21 -35.62
CA ALA A 481 19.57 -27.51 -36.12
C ALA A 481 18.29 -28.01 -35.43
N ARG A 482 17.45 -28.65 -36.24
CA ARG A 482 16.17 -29.29 -35.87
C ARG A 482 16.39 -30.60 -35.10
N LEU A 483 15.41 -30.86 -34.20
CA LEU A 483 15.24 -32.14 -33.48
C LEU A 483 15.07 -33.34 -34.42
N HIS A 484 15.74 -34.41 -34.08
CA HIS A 484 15.26 -35.78 -34.31
C HIS A 484 15.40 -36.59 -33.03
N THR A 485 14.29 -37.19 -32.65
CA THR A 485 14.14 -38.18 -31.58
C THR A 485 14.78 -39.53 -31.96
N GLN A 486 15.58 -40.10 -31.05
CA GLN A 486 15.62 -41.54 -30.82
C GLN A 486 16.22 -41.87 -29.45
N SER A 487 15.60 -42.83 -28.81
CA SER A 487 15.86 -43.41 -27.50
C SER A 487 17.07 -44.34 -27.48
N SER A 488 17.87 -44.29 -26.41
CA SER A 488 18.39 -45.50 -25.71
C SER A 488 19.35 -45.12 -24.58
N GLY A 489 19.06 -45.61 -23.44
CA GLY A 489 19.80 -46.15 -22.31
C GLY A 489 21.17 -45.65 -21.90
N GLY A 490 21.28 -45.29 -20.62
CA GLY A 490 22.45 -45.65 -19.83
C GLY A 490 23.26 -44.51 -19.20
N ALA A 491 23.37 -44.59 -17.88
CA ALA A 491 24.42 -44.05 -17.00
C ALA A 491 24.35 -42.58 -16.58
N SER A 492 23.92 -42.43 -15.33
CA SER A 492 24.02 -41.21 -14.50
C SER A 492 25.46 -40.79 -14.26
N GLN A 493 25.79 -39.54 -14.64
CA GLN A 493 26.95 -38.83 -14.10
C GLN A 493 26.42 -37.74 -13.10
N HIS A 494 26.85 -37.87 -11.85
CA HIS A 494 26.59 -36.90 -10.78
C HIS A 494 27.41 -35.62 -11.03
N SER A 495 26.73 -34.48 -10.98
CA SER A 495 27.39 -33.16 -11.00
C SER A 495 27.87 -32.76 -9.60
N PRO A 496 28.96 -31.98 -9.47
CA PRO A 496 29.55 -31.57 -8.17
C PRO A 496 28.63 -30.78 -7.25
N GLU A 497 27.58 -30.14 -7.78
CA GLU A 497 26.58 -29.38 -6.98
C GLU A 497 25.66 -30.25 -6.14
N SER A 498 25.43 -31.51 -6.53
CA SER A 498 24.58 -32.43 -5.76
C SER A 498 25.28 -32.95 -4.52
N GLU A 499 26.59 -33.10 -4.55
CA GLU A 499 27.40 -33.53 -3.39
C GLU A 499 27.53 -32.42 -2.34
N GLN A 500 27.71 -31.18 -2.73
CA GLN A 500 27.75 -30.03 -1.80
C GLN A 500 26.41 -29.82 -1.09
N ARG A 501 25.27 -29.99 -1.76
CA ARG A 501 23.94 -29.91 -1.13
C ARG A 501 23.69 -31.04 -0.14
N ASN A 502 24.18 -32.24 -0.42
CA ASN A 502 24.03 -33.38 0.50
C ASN A 502 24.97 -33.25 1.70
N ALA A 503 26.18 -32.73 1.53
CA ALA A 503 27.11 -32.45 2.62
C ALA A 503 26.58 -31.35 3.57
N LEU A 504 25.95 -30.29 3.04
CA LEU A 504 25.32 -29.23 3.84
C LEU A 504 24.12 -29.75 4.65
N ARG A 505 23.28 -30.62 4.08
CA ARG A 505 22.17 -31.27 4.80
C ARG A 505 22.67 -32.19 5.90
N ALA A 506 23.76 -32.91 5.71
CA ALA A 506 24.36 -33.76 6.72
C ALA A 506 24.97 -32.96 7.88
N ALA A 507 25.61 -31.83 7.59
CA ALA A 507 26.15 -30.92 8.62
C ALA A 507 25.05 -30.25 9.48
N ILE A 508 23.92 -29.87 8.88
CA ILE A 508 22.76 -29.33 9.62
C ILE A 508 22.09 -30.37 10.50
N ALA A 509 22.09 -31.65 10.08
CA ALA A 509 21.55 -32.75 10.89
C ALA A 509 22.41 -33.08 12.14
N GLN A 510 23.71 -32.82 12.09
CA GLN A 510 24.65 -33.08 13.20
C GLN A 510 24.69 -31.95 14.25
N ALA A 511 24.14 -30.77 13.95
CA ALA A 511 24.20 -29.59 14.83
C ALA A 511 23.03 -29.46 15.84
N ARG A 512 22.19 -30.50 16.00
CA ARG A 512 21.09 -30.49 16.99
C ARG A 512 21.55 -31.17 18.31
N PRO A 513 21.34 -30.53 19.49
CA PRO A 513 21.57 -31.19 20.77
C PRO A 513 20.53 -32.28 21.03
N PRO A 514 20.85 -33.35 21.79
CA PRO A 514 19.94 -34.47 22.01
C PRO A 514 18.81 -34.09 22.96
N MET A 515 17.58 -34.21 22.48
CA MET A 515 16.39 -34.25 23.32
C MET A 515 16.00 -35.72 23.60
N ALA A 516 15.65 -35.97 24.86
CA ALA A 516 15.32 -37.28 25.40
C ALA A 516 14.20 -37.98 24.63
N GLU A 517 14.43 -39.26 24.34
CA GLU A 517 13.50 -40.15 23.68
C GLU A 517 12.33 -40.58 24.61
N ASN A 518 11.12 -40.41 24.11
CA ASN A 518 10.01 -41.30 24.43
C ASN A 518 9.38 -41.79 23.10
N PRO A 519 9.11 -43.11 22.95
CA PRO A 519 8.75 -43.67 21.67
C PRO A 519 7.27 -43.49 21.37
N VAL A 520 6.92 -42.84 20.27
CA VAL A 520 5.60 -42.89 19.66
C VAL A 520 5.75 -43.29 18.18
N SER A 521 4.97 -44.31 17.84
CA SER A 521 4.92 -45.02 16.58
C SER A 521 4.79 -44.12 15.32
N ALA A 522 5.36 -44.64 14.24
CA ALA A 522 5.29 -44.08 12.89
C ALA A 522 3.84 -44.08 12.35
N GLY A 523 3.49 -42.95 11.69
CA GLY A 523 2.43 -42.89 10.69
C GLY A 523 1.32 -41.92 11.00
N GLN A 524 1.44 -40.73 10.45
CA GLN A 524 0.38 -39.97 9.76
C GLN A 524 0.80 -38.54 9.64
N ILE A 525 0.90 -38.03 8.42
CA ILE A 525 1.05 -36.61 8.10
C ILE A 525 -0.26 -35.96 8.54
N ARG A 526 -0.21 -35.12 9.57
CA ARG A 526 -1.39 -34.41 10.11
C ARG A 526 -1.84 -33.36 9.09
N SER A 527 -3.13 -33.30 8.83
CA SER A 527 -3.72 -32.30 7.96
C SER A 527 -3.73 -30.90 8.63
N PRO A 528 -3.73 -29.80 7.85
CA PRO A 528 -3.88 -28.44 8.40
C PRO A 528 -5.15 -28.28 9.26
N ALA A 529 -6.20 -29.04 9.01
CA ALA A 529 -7.43 -29.07 9.79
C ALA A 529 -7.23 -29.62 11.21
N ASP A 530 -6.30 -30.57 11.40
CA ASP A 530 -6.01 -31.15 12.72
C ASP A 530 -5.22 -30.14 13.59
N ILE A 531 -4.36 -29.33 13.00
CA ILE A 531 -3.60 -28.28 13.68
C ILE A 531 -4.54 -27.16 14.15
N LEU A 532 -5.54 -26.80 13.34
CA LEU A 532 -6.55 -25.80 13.69
C LEU A 532 -7.51 -26.30 14.80
N ARG A 533 -7.88 -27.57 14.79
CA ARG A 533 -8.68 -28.18 15.87
C ARG A 533 -7.94 -28.17 17.21
N GLU A 534 -6.65 -28.48 17.20
CA GLU A 534 -5.82 -28.49 18.41
C GLU A 534 -5.64 -27.06 18.99
N ARG A 535 -5.43 -26.05 18.14
CA ARG A 535 -5.41 -24.63 18.55
C ARG A 535 -6.76 -24.14 19.08
N ARG A 536 -7.88 -24.61 18.53
CA ARG A 536 -9.23 -24.32 19.03
C ARG A 536 -9.46 -24.92 20.42
N ALA A 537 -9.02 -26.15 20.66
CA ALA A 537 -9.12 -26.80 21.97
C ALA A 537 -8.29 -26.08 23.04
N VAL A 538 -7.09 -25.59 22.71
CA VAL A 538 -6.24 -24.82 23.64
C VAL A 538 -6.90 -23.46 23.97
N LYS A 539 -7.50 -22.79 22.99
CA LYS A 539 -8.18 -21.49 23.21
C LYS A 539 -9.47 -21.65 24.04
N LEU A 540 -10.19 -22.78 23.90
CA LEU A 540 -11.35 -23.09 24.76
C LEU A 540 -10.92 -23.42 26.20
N ALA A 541 -9.80 -24.11 26.39
CA ALA A 541 -9.26 -24.43 27.71
C ALA A 541 -8.81 -23.16 28.47
N SER A 542 -8.15 -22.21 27.77
CA SER A 542 -7.72 -20.95 28.40
C SER A 542 -8.88 -20.02 28.75
N SER A 543 -10.02 -20.08 28.01
CA SER A 543 -11.23 -19.32 28.34
C SER A 543 -12.04 -19.93 29.50
N LEU A 544 -11.86 -21.22 29.79
CA LEU A 544 -12.48 -21.88 30.94
C LEU A 544 -11.67 -21.67 32.24
N GLU A 545 -10.36 -21.50 32.17
CA GLU A 545 -9.53 -21.19 33.34
C GLU A 545 -9.70 -19.74 33.85
N SER A 546 -10.12 -18.81 33.01
CA SER A 546 -10.43 -17.43 33.42
C SER A 546 -11.79 -17.23 34.10
N ALA A 547 -12.65 -18.26 34.15
CA ALA A 547 -13.99 -18.21 34.73
C ALA A 547 -14.11 -18.75 36.15
N GLY A 548 -13.02 -19.12 36.82
CA GLY A 548 -12.99 -19.77 38.13
C GLY A 548 -12.42 -18.91 39.28
N SER A 549 -13.19 -17.98 39.83
CA SER A 549 -12.97 -17.48 41.20
C SER A 549 -14.31 -17.18 41.86
N PRO A 550 -14.56 -17.66 43.10
CA PRO A 550 -15.88 -17.61 43.72
C PRO A 550 -16.17 -16.26 44.37
N ARG A 551 -17.31 -15.65 44.04
CA ARG A 551 -17.89 -14.56 44.83
C ARG A 551 -18.98 -15.11 45.74
N ASN A 552 -18.91 -14.68 47.03
CA ASN A 552 -19.79 -14.92 48.15
C ASN A 552 -21.26 -14.51 47.86
N PRO A 553 -22.26 -15.18 48.45
CA PRO A 553 -23.67 -14.95 48.17
C PRO A 553 -24.29 -13.82 48.99
N GLN A 554 -25.13 -13.00 48.38
CA GLN A 554 -26.11 -12.14 49.04
C GLN A 554 -27.54 -12.70 48.86
N PRO A 555 -28.48 -12.42 49.79
CA PRO A 555 -29.74 -13.14 49.94
C PRO A 555 -30.85 -12.66 48.97
N PRO A 556 -31.98 -13.40 48.87
CA PRO A 556 -32.90 -13.30 47.76
C PRO A 556 -33.98 -12.23 47.95
N SER A 557 -34.33 -11.52 46.87
CA SER A 557 -35.53 -10.68 46.78
C SER A 557 -36.61 -11.36 45.93
N THR A 558 -37.84 -11.24 46.43
CA THR A 558 -39.12 -11.83 46.05
C THR A 558 -39.59 -11.60 44.61
N PRO A 559 -40.38 -12.49 43.99
CA PRO A 559 -40.84 -12.42 42.60
C PRO A 559 -42.15 -11.66 42.41
N MET A 560 -42.28 -10.97 41.29
CA MET A 560 -43.54 -10.43 40.77
C MET A 560 -43.98 -11.20 39.51
N PRO A 561 -45.31 -11.25 39.17
CA PRO A 561 -45.91 -12.34 38.44
C PRO A 561 -45.86 -12.23 36.89
N HIS A 562 -45.89 -13.40 36.28
CA HIS A 562 -45.90 -13.63 34.82
C HIS A 562 -47.24 -13.27 34.16
N ALA A 563 -47.16 -12.66 32.95
CA ALA A 563 -48.25 -12.61 31.97
C ALA A 563 -47.97 -13.64 30.85
N PRO A 564 -49.00 -14.19 30.17
CA PRO A 564 -48.89 -15.45 29.42
C PRO A 564 -48.29 -15.33 28.02
N VAL A 565 -47.50 -16.34 27.66
CA VAL A 565 -46.91 -16.54 26.36
C VAL A 565 -47.93 -17.19 25.42
N SER A 566 -48.27 -16.52 24.32
CA SER A 566 -48.92 -17.13 23.16
C SER A 566 -47.88 -17.75 22.24
N ARG A 567 -47.98 -19.04 22.00
CA ARG A 567 -47.24 -19.77 20.95
C ARG A 567 -47.94 -19.51 19.64
N ASP A 568 -47.21 -18.88 18.69
CA ASP A 568 -47.52 -19.02 17.27
C ASP A 568 -46.27 -19.46 16.55
N THR A 569 -46.44 -20.65 15.97
CA THR A 569 -45.46 -21.31 15.10
C THR A 569 -45.52 -20.66 13.73
N ALA A 570 -44.42 -19.99 13.31
CA ALA A 570 -44.24 -19.58 11.93
C ALA A 570 -43.35 -20.58 11.16
N PRO A 571 -43.59 -20.82 9.87
CA PRO A 571 -42.90 -21.82 9.08
C PRO A 571 -41.51 -21.37 8.65
N HIS A 572 -40.58 -22.32 8.57
CA HIS A 572 -39.26 -22.20 8.00
C HIS A 572 -39.33 -21.78 6.52
N GLU A 573 -39.01 -20.53 6.20
CA GLU A 573 -38.69 -20.13 4.83
C GLU A 573 -37.19 -20.31 4.58
N ARG A 574 -36.87 -21.20 3.66
CA ARG A 574 -35.57 -21.33 2.99
C ARG A 574 -35.55 -20.34 1.83
N SER A 575 -35.01 -19.15 2.02
CA SER A 575 -34.52 -18.31 0.90
C SER A 575 -33.64 -17.21 1.45
N GLY A 576 -32.46 -17.00 0.87
CA GLY A 576 -31.55 -15.90 1.17
C GLY A 576 -32.04 -14.56 0.63
N GLU A 577 -33.35 -14.32 0.64
CA GLU A 577 -33.97 -13.07 0.18
C GLU A 577 -34.00 -12.03 1.29
N VAL A 578 -33.68 -10.78 0.92
CA VAL A 578 -33.75 -9.64 1.84
C VAL A 578 -35.21 -9.41 2.23
N ALA A 579 -35.47 -9.21 3.51
CA ALA A 579 -36.81 -8.92 3.98
C ALA A 579 -37.35 -7.61 3.32
N PRO A 580 -38.63 -7.57 2.92
CA PRO A 580 -39.21 -6.46 2.16
C PRO A 580 -39.08 -5.08 2.83
N ASP A 581 -39.08 -5.03 4.16
CA ASP A 581 -38.92 -3.82 4.97
C ASP A 581 -37.48 -3.27 4.89
N VAL A 582 -36.48 -4.15 4.80
CA VAL A 582 -35.08 -3.77 4.60
C VAL A 582 -34.89 -3.19 3.21
N LEU A 583 -35.51 -3.79 2.19
CA LEU A 583 -35.46 -3.32 0.82
C LEU A 583 -36.14 -1.94 0.65
N GLN A 584 -37.29 -1.72 1.30
CA GLN A 584 -37.96 -0.42 1.29
C GLN A 584 -37.13 0.68 1.95
N ARG A 585 -36.41 0.39 3.03
CA ARG A 585 -35.48 1.35 3.66
C ARG A 585 -34.33 1.71 2.73
N ILE A 586 -33.84 0.76 1.94
CA ILE A 586 -32.76 1.00 0.95
C ILE A 586 -33.26 1.87 -0.20
N LEU A 587 -34.47 1.62 -0.71
CA LEU A 587 -35.00 2.25 -1.92
C LEU A 587 -35.56 3.65 -1.70
N HIS A 588 -36.16 3.95 -0.56
CA HIS A 588 -36.91 5.19 -0.33
C HIS A 588 -36.24 6.18 0.60
N GLY A 589 -35.10 5.84 1.20
CA GLY A 589 -34.34 6.77 2.05
C GLY A 589 -35.10 7.25 3.31
N GLU A 590 -36.21 6.61 3.65
CA GLU A 590 -37.05 6.99 4.79
C GLU A 590 -36.42 6.50 6.12
N GLY A 591 -35.56 7.32 6.67
CA GLY A 591 -35.14 7.23 8.06
C GLY A 591 -36.07 8.08 8.91
N ARG A 592 -36.63 7.52 9.93
CA ARG A 592 -37.49 8.19 10.90
C ARG A 592 -36.97 9.59 11.28
N ALA A 593 -37.70 10.60 10.91
CA ALA A 593 -37.82 11.82 11.69
C ALA A 593 -38.92 11.52 12.71
N GLU A 594 -38.53 11.24 13.99
CA GLU A 594 -39.35 11.62 15.16
C GLU A 594 -38.67 11.06 16.41
N GLN A 595 -38.50 12.00 17.30
CA GLN A 595 -38.15 12.06 18.73
C GLN A 595 -36.67 12.11 19.07
#